data_956fe627b5a132aca2c93f0922491cbc
#
_entry.id   956fe627b5a132aca2c93f0922491cbc
#
_cell.length_a   1.000
_cell.length_b   1.000
_cell.length_c   1.000
_cell.angle_alpha   90.00
_cell.angle_beta   90.00
_cell.angle_gamma   90.00
#
_symmetry.space_group_name_H-M   'P 1'
#
loop_
_entity.id
_entity.type
_entity.pdbx_description
1 polymer ?
#
loop_
_entity_poly.entity_id
_entity_poly.type
_entity_poly.pdbx_seq_one_letter_code
_entity_poly.pdbx_strand_id
1 'polypeptide(L)'
;MTAPNSEQLRALLEAVVSFIDEGVIAATPDGQVIYHNPAAGELLGVAGNQPIASLQQVKKITFNGEPRFLEFHTCRTCNSMGEMRLMIIRDVTERHRLEMLIDRSRGDLVTSDRKVLALLERVHQVAPSNASVLLQGESGTGKTHIARLIHRLSRRADKPFVEVNCAAIPTSLIESELFGHVKGAFTGAMRDRPGRFQAAHGGTLFLDEIAEIPMHLQAKLLRVLQDKEFEPVGADKTGSVDIRVITASNRSLREMVDAGEF
;
A
#
# COMPACT_ATOMS: atom_id res chain seq x y z
N MET A 1 0.86 55.55 -11.36
CA MET A 1 1.62 54.38 -10.90
C MET A 1 2.91 54.32 -11.75
N THR A 2 4.06 54.62 -11.18
CA THR A 2 5.35 54.59 -11.85
C THR A 2 5.75 53.10 -12.06
N ALA A 3 6.19 52.75 -13.25
CA ALA A 3 6.72 51.39 -13.55
C ALA A 3 7.88 51.08 -12.55
N PRO A 4 7.95 49.87 -12.02
CA PRO A 4 9.04 49.47 -11.14
C PRO A 4 10.38 49.56 -11.88
N ASN A 5 11.40 50.05 -11.18
CA ASN A 5 12.74 50.09 -11.74
C ASN A 5 13.32 48.68 -11.85
N SER A 6 14.43 48.48 -12.60
CA SER A 6 15.03 47.19 -12.83
C SER A 6 15.44 46.44 -11.55
N GLU A 7 15.84 47.14 -10.50
CA GLU A 7 16.18 46.55 -9.18
C GLU A 7 14.96 46.06 -8.42
N GLN A 8 13.86 46.81 -8.46
CA GLN A 8 12.60 46.41 -7.83
C GLN A 8 11.99 45.18 -8.55
N LEU A 9 12.08 45.15 -9.87
CA LEU A 9 11.61 44.00 -10.66
C LEU A 9 12.44 42.74 -10.37
N ARG A 10 13.76 42.90 -10.25
CA ARG A 10 14.69 41.81 -9.89
C ARG A 10 14.38 41.26 -8.49
N ALA A 11 14.24 42.14 -7.49
CA ALA A 11 13.91 41.72 -6.14
C ALA A 11 12.56 41.00 -6.04
N LEU A 12 11.57 41.48 -6.82
CA LEU A 12 10.26 40.83 -6.91
C LEU A 12 10.36 39.42 -7.53
N LEU A 13 11.11 39.27 -8.63
CA LEU A 13 11.32 37.97 -9.27
C LEU A 13 12.07 36.99 -8.37
N GLU A 14 13.12 37.44 -7.69
CA GLU A 14 13.86 36.64 -6.72
C GLU A 14 12.93 36.20 -5.56
N ALA A 15 12.09 37.07 -5.05
CA ALA A 15 11.10 36.73 -4.03
C ALA A 15 10.10 35.70 -4.55
N VAL A 16 9.51 35.88 -5.74
CA VAL A 16 8.55 34.94 -6.32
C VAL A 16 9.19 33.55 -6.53
N VAL A 17 10.40 33.50 -7.06
CA VAL A 17 11.09 32.24 -7.34
C VAL A 17 11.52 31.53 -6.05
N SER A 18 11.77 32.28 -4.96
CA SER A 18 12.11 31.68 -3.65
C SER A 18 10.91 31.04 -2.93
N PHE A 19 9.68 31.38 -3.29
CA PHE A 19 8.46 30.76 -2.77
C PHE A 19 8.01 29.52 -3.54
N ILE A 20 8.68 29.19 -4.65
CA ILE A 20 8.37 28.00 -5.44
C ILE A 20 9.03 26.79 -4.76
N ASP A 21 8.24 25.75 -4.45
CA ASP A 21 8.72 24.49 -3.87
C ASP A 21 9.55 23.64 -4.85
N GLU A 22 9.47 23.96 -6.15
CA GLU A 22 10.27 23.32 -7.19
C GLU A 22 11.65 24.00 -7.26
N GLY A 23 12.68 23.19 -7.47
CA GLY A 23 14.03 23.72 -7.72
C GLY A 23 14.11 24.43 -9.06
N VAL A 24 14.59 25.66 -9.08
CA VAL A 24 14.81 26.47 -10.29
C VAL A 24 16.27 26.79 -10.40
N ILE A 25 16.86 26.45 -11.56
CA ILE A 25 18.27 26.75 -11.88
C ILE A 25 18.34 27.44 -13.25
N ALA A 26 19.10 28.51 -13.32
CA ALA A 26 19.51 29.13 -14.58
C ALA A 26 21.01 28.90 -14.81
N ALA A 27 21.38 28.46 -16.02
CA ALA A 27 22.76 28.17 -16.39
C ALA A 27 23.11 28.71 -17.80
N THR A 28 24.39 28.89 -18.05
CA THR A 28 24.93 29.20 -19.36
C THR A 28 24.78 27.98 -20.31
N PRO A 29 24.92 28.13 -21.63
CA PRO A 29 24.84 27.02 -22.57
C PRO A 29 25.89 25.92 -22.33
N ASP A 30 27.03 26.26 -21.77
CA ASP A 30 28.12 25.36 -21.36
C ASP A 30 27.88 24.71 -19.98
N GLY A 31 26.76 25.04 -19.29
CA GLY A 31 26.34 24.37 -18.07
C GLY A 31 26.78 25.03 -16.77
N GLN A 32 27.36 26.22 -16.82
CA GLN A 32 27.76 26.97 -15.61
C GLN A 32 26.51 27.58 -14.96
N VAL A 33 26.29 27.33 -13.67
CA VAL A 33 25.13 27.84 -12.90
C VAL A 33 25.28 29.35 -12.69
N ILE A 34 24.28 30.12 -13.13
CA ILE A 34 24.20 31.58 -12.93
C ILE A 34 23.33 31.90 -11.72
N TYR A 35 22.27 31.11 -11.50
CA TYR A 35 21.29 31.32 -10.43
C TYR A 35 20.65 29.99 -10.03
N HIS A 36 20.33 29.85 -8.75
CA HIS A 36 19.44 28.81 -8.24
C HIS A 36 18.60 29.34 -7.08
N ASN A 37 17.38 28.83 -6.93
CA ASN A 37 16.55 29.15 -5.76
C ASN A 37 16.90 28.23 -4.57
N PRO A 38 16.43 28.56 -3.34
CA PRO A 38 16.68 27.75 -2.15
C PRO A 38 16.23 26.29 -2.32
N ALA A 39 15.05 26.05 -2.93
CA ALA A 39 14.53 24.71 -3.15
C ALA A 39 15.46 23.84 -4.02
N ALA A 40 16.11 24.41 -5.04
CA ALA A 40 17.10 23.68 -5.84
C ALA A 40 18.32 23.26 -5.01
N GLY A 41 18.78 24.14 -4.09
CA GLY A 41 19.84 23.81 -3.15
C GLY A 41 19.48 22.65 -2.22
N GLU A 42 18.27 22.64 -1.68
CA GLU A 42 17.77 21.59 -0.80
C GLU A 42 17.54 20.25 -1.54
N LEU A 43 16.98 20.29 -2.75
CA LEU A 43 16.70 19.09 -3.55
C LEU A 43 17.98 18.41 -4.04
N LEU A 44 19.00 19.18 -4.41
CA LEU A 44 20.24 18.63 -4.98
C LEU A 44 21.33 18.42 -3.91
N GLY A 45 21.19 18.99 -2.74
CA GLY A 45 22.23 18.99 -1.71
C GLY A 45 23.49 19.75 -2.14
N VAL A 46 23.37 20.70 -3.04
CA VAL A 46 24.50 21.42 -3.66
C VAL A 46 24.60 22.81 -3.05
N ALA A 47 25.70 23.08 -2.38
CA ALA A 47 26.16 24.43 -2.07
C ALA A 47 27.11 24.87 -3.20
N GLY A 48 26.60 25.68 -4.15
CA GLY A 48 27.41 26.44 -5.10
C GLY A 48 27.79 25.71 -6.43
N ASN A 49 28.19 26.48 -7.37
CA ASN A 49 28.73 26.36 -8.74
C ASN A 49 29.25 24.99 -9.24
N GLN A 50 28.47 23.91 -9.20
CA GLN A 50 28.85 22.68 -9.90
C GLN A 50 28.24 22.65 -11.32
N PRO A 51 28.98 22.20 -12.35
CA PRO A 51 28.48 22.11 -13.72
C PRO A 51 27.38 21.06 -13.81
N ILE A 52 26.22 21.46 -14.33
CA ILE A 52 25.07 20.58 -14.52
C ILE A 52 25.24 19.88 -15.86
N ALA A 53 25.69 18.63 -15.84
CA ALA A 53 25.64 17.77 -17.01
C ALA A 53 24.19 17.55 -17.45
N SER A 54 23.93 17.46 -18.75
CA SER A 54 22.61 17.34 -19.39
C SER A 54 21.72 16.30 -18.67
N LEU A 55 20.74 16.76 -17.88
CA LEU A 55 19.81 15.94 -17.13
C LEU A 55 18.44 16.05 -17.81
N GLN A 56 18.16 15.14 -18.71
CA GLN A 56 16.80 14.94 -19.23
C GLN A 56 16.35 13.56 -18.77
N GLN A 57 15.73 13.45 -17.59
CA GLN A 57 14.95 12.27 -17.17
C GLN A 57 14.82 12.24 -15.64
N VAL A 58 13.90 11.44 -15.13
CA VAL A 58 13.79 11.15 -13.67
C VAL A 58 15.09 10.45 -13.22
N LYS A 59 15.80 11.05 -12.26
CA LYS A 59 16.99 10.45 -11.65
C LYS A 59 16.73 10.06 -10.20
N LYS A 60 17.18 8.85 -9.85
CA LYS A 60 17.30 8.44 -8.45
C LYS A 60 18.56 9.07 -7.87
N ILE A 61 18.42 9.87 -6.84
CA ILE A 61 19.52 10.37 -6.03
C ILE A 61 19.38 9.87 -4.60
N THR A 62 20.50 9.83 -3.86
CA THR A 62 20.47 9.49 -2.42
C THR A 62 20.72 10.77 -1.64
N PHE A 63 19.78 11.16 -0.79
CA PHE A 63 19.89 12.32 0.09
C PHE A 63 19.70 11.86 1.53
N ASN A 64 20.69 12.15 2.41
CA ASN A 64 20.69 11.70 3.81
C ASN A 64 20.45 10.19 4.00
N GLY A 65 20.91 9.35 3.06
CA GLY A 65 20.70 7.89 3.10
C GLY A 65 19.37 7.41 2.52
N GLU A 66 18.44 8.32 2.18
CA GLU A 66 17.15 7.97 1.58
C GLU A 66 17.15 8.19 0.06
N PRO A 67 16.53 7.27 -0.72
CA PRO A 67 16.38 7.44 -2.15
C PRO A 67 15.31 8.48 -2.47
N ARG A 68 15.66 9.50 -3.25
CA ARG A 68 14.74 10.47 -3.85
C ARG A 68 14.73 10.32 -5.35
N PHE A 69 13.59 10.62 -5.96
CA PHE A 69 13.41 10.63 -7.42
C PHE A 69 13.10 12.06 -7.85
N LEU A 70 14.00 12.64 -8.64
CA LEU A 70 13.87 14.01 -9.15
C LEU A 70 13.59 14.00 -10.64
N GLU A 71 12.58 14.73 -11.06
CA GLU A 71 12.25 14.98 -12.47
C GLU A 71 12.85 16.32 -12.89
N PHE A 72 13.54 16.34 -14.05
CA PHE A 72 14.24 17.50 -14.55
C PHE A 72 13.60 17.94 -15.86
N HIS A 73 13.11 19.18 -15.90
CA HIS A 73 12.62 19.85 -17.10
C HIS A 73 13.58 20.96 -17.50
N THR A 74 14.17 20.86 -18.69
CA THR A 74 15.09 21.86 -19.20
C THR A 74 14.49 22.56 -20.40
N CYS A 75 14.46 23.88 -20.38
CA CYS A 75 14.16 24.70 -21.56
C CYS A 75 15.34 25.64 -21.89
N ARG A 76 15.46 25.98 -23.17
CA ARG A 76 16.40 27.00 -23.63
C ARG A 76 15.65 28.30 -23.82
N THR A 77 16.20 29.37 -23.34
CA THR A 77 15.66 30.72 -23.54
C THR A 77 16.76 31.63 -24.07
N CYS A 78 16.38 32.57 -24.94
CA CYS A 78 17.27 33.61 -25.44
C CYS A 78 16.78 34.96 -24.91
N ASN A 79 17.64 35.72 -24.28
CA ASN A 79 17.36 37.08 -23.87
C ASN A 79 18.48 38.04 -24.38
N SER A 80 18.44 39.29 -23.98
CA SER A 80 19.43 40.31 -24.32
C SER A 80 20.86 40.01 -23.86
N MET A 81 21.01 39.03 -22.93
CA MET A 81 22.31 38.57 -22.41
C MET A 81 22.82 37.30 -23.10
N GLY A 82 22.08 36.75 -24.11
CA GLY A 82 22.43 35.56 -24.85
C GLY A 82 21.53 34.36 -24.58
N GLU A 83 21.96 33.19 -25.01
CA GLU A 83 21.30 31.91 -24.80
C GLU A 83 21.51 31.44 -23.33
N MET A 84 20.43 31.04 -22.67
CA MET A 84 20.48 30.49 -21.33
C MET A 84 19.68 29.18 -21.26
N ARG A 85 20.04 28.31 -20.31
CA ARG A 85 19.28 27.10 -19.97
C ARG A 85 18.57 27.32 -18.66
N LEU A 86 17.25 27.17 -18.66
CA LEU A 86 16.45 27.14 -17.44
C LEU A 86 16.11 25.67 -17.13
N MET A 87 16.35 25.24 -15.91
CA MET A 87 16.03 23.90 -15.42
C MET A 87 15.08 24.00 -14.24
N ILE A 88 13.98 23.26 -14.32
CA ILE A 88 13.03 23.09 -13.23
C ILE A 88 13.22 21.68 -12.68
N ILE A 89 13.35 21.56 -11.37
CA ILE A 89 13.57 20.30 -10.65
C ILE A 89 12.38 20.06 -9.76
N ARG A 90 11.71 18.95 -9.97
CA ARG A 90 10.55 18.54 -9.19
C ARG A 90 10.84 17.26 -8.43
N ASP A 91 10.56 17.24 -7.12
CA ASP A 91 10.59 16.00 -6.35
C ASP A 91 9.34 15.17 -6.71
N VAL A 92 9.57 14.05 -7.36
CA VAL A 92 8.53 13.09 -7.76
C VAL A 92 8.65 11.77 -6.98
N THR A 93 9.35 11.78 -5.84
CA THR A 93 9.61 10.58 -5.05
C THR A 93 8.32 9.88 -4.66
N GLU A 94 7.36 10.62 -4.15
CA GLU A 94 6.06 10.07 -3.75
C GLU A 94 5.29 9.52 -4.96
N ARG A 95 5.21 10.30 -6.04
CA ARG A 95 4.60 9.87 -7.30
C ARG A 95 5.27 8.64 -7.87
N HIS A 96 6.59 8.60 -7.91
CA HIS A 96 7.34 7.46 -8.45
C HIS A 96 7.21 6.21 -7.57
N ARG A 97 7.20 6.37 -6.24
CA ARG A 97 6.87 5.27 -5.31
C ARG A 97 5.48 4.71 -5.60
N LEU A 98 4.49 5.56 -5.79
CA LEU A 98 3.12 5.17 -6.10
C LEU A 98 3.00 4.47 -7.46
N GLU A 99 3.67 4.98 -8.49
CA GLU A 99 3.74 4.34 -9.81
C GLU A 99 4.37 2.95 -9.73
N MET A 100 5.46 2.78 -8.97
CA MET A 100 6.07 1.47 -8.73
C MET A 100 5.16 0.52 -7.94
N LEU A 101 4.35 1.03 -7.00
CA LEU A 101 3.36 0.25 -6.26
C LEU A 101 2.24 -0.24 -7.19
N ILE A 102 1.75 0.62 -8.08
CA ILE A 102 0.74 0.28 -9.08
C ILE A 102 1.28 -0.76 -10.07
N ASP A 103 2.50 -0.60 -10.55
CA ASP A 103 3.13 -1.53 -11.50
C ASP A 103 3.37 -2.92 -10.86
N ARG A 104 3.80 -2.95 -9.60
CA ARG A 104 3.93 -4.20 -8.82
C ARG A 104 2.58 -4.88 -8.54
N SER A 105 1.48 -4.16 -8.48
CA SER A 105 0.13 -4.73 -8.35
C SER A 105 -0.39 -5.37 -9.64
N ARG A 106 0.42 -5.40 -10.73
CA ARG A 106 0.09 -5.98 -12.05
C ARG A 106 -1.26 -5.55 -12.61
N GLY A 107 -1.57 -4.25 -12.54
CA GLY A 107 -2.71 -3.68 -13.27
C GLY A 107 -4.10 -3.89 -12.66
N ASP A 108 -4.22 -4.50 -11.48
CA ASP A 108 -5.54 -4.78 -10.90
C ASP A 108 -6.21 -3.55 -10.24
N LEU A 109 -5.46 -2.50 -9.97
CA LEU A 109 -5.97 -1.27 -9.35
C LEU A 109 -5.33 -0.05 -10.01
N VAL A 110 -6.09 0.62 -10.87
CA VAL A 110 -5.72 1.93 -11.43
C VAL A 110 -6.46 3.00 -10.63
N THR A 111 -5.73 3.85 -9.92
CA THR A 111 -6.34 4.90 -9.10
C THR A 111 -5.45 6.14 -9.05
N SER A 112 -6.10 7.30 -8.99
CA SER A 112 -5.48 8.59 -8.68
C SER A 112 -5.98 9.16 -7.34
N ASP A 113 -6.85 8.44 -6.63
CA ASP A 113 -7.39 8.86 -5.34
C ASP A 113 -6.34 8.71 -4.24
N ARG A 114 -6.04 9.81 -3.53
CA ARG A 114 -5.04 9.87 -2.46
C ARG A 114 -5.32 8.90 -1.31
N LYS A 115 -6.60 8.63 -1.00
CA LYS A 115 -6.97 7.69 0.09
C LYS A 115 -6.66 6.26 -0.32
N VAL A 116 -6.94 5.91 -1.57
CA VAL A 116 -6.62 4.57 -2.09
C VAL A 116 -5.11 4.38 -2.20
N LEU A 117 -4.36 5.40 -2.62
CA LEU A 117 -2.90 5.37 -2.66
C LEU A 117 -2.31 5.15 -1.26
N ALA A 118 -2.78 5.87 -0.24
CA ALA A 118 -2.36 5.66 1.15
C ALA A 118 -2.73 4.26 1.68
N LEU A 119 -3.87 3.69 1.24
CA LEU A 119 -4.22 2.31 1.54
C LEU A 119 -3.24 1.32 0.91
N LEU A 120 -2.86 1.52 -0.36
CA LEU A 120 -1.89 0.67 -1.05
C LEU A 120 -0.51 0.70 -0.37
N GLU A 121 -0.05 1.84 0.12
CA GLU A 121 1.19 1.92 0.92
C GLU A 121 1.11 1.04 2.17
N ARG A 122 0.00 1.11 2.92
CA ARG A 122 -0.23 0.23 4.09
C ARG A 122 -0.25 -1.24 3.71
N VAL A 123 -0.88 -1.58 2.57
CA VAL A 123 -0.87 -2.95 2.03
C VAL A 123 0.56 -3.42 1.78
N HIS A 124 1.39 -2.60 1.14
CA HIS A 124 2.81 -2.95 0.89
C HIS A 124 3.62 -3.13 2.18
N GLN A 125 3.35 -2.34 3.21
CA GLN A 125 4.02 -2.45 4.50
C GLN A 125 3.62 -3.72 5.24
N VAL A 126 2.33 -4.10 5.21
CA VAL A 126 1.81 -5.25 5.97
C VAL A 126 1.96 -6.57 5.22
N ALA A 127 1.97 -6.55 3.87
CA ALA A 127 1.99 -7.77 3.06
C ALA A 127 3.16 -8.72 3.37
N PRO A 128 4.42 -8.26 3.55
CA PRO A 128 5.55 -9.16 3.86
C PRO A 128 5.51 -9.77 5.27
N SER A 129 4.67 -9.24 6.17
CA SER A 129 4.54 -9.76 7.54
C SER A 129 3.59 -10.96 7.61
N ASN A 130 3.64 -11.70 8.73
CA ASN A 130 2.66 -12.76 9.04
C ASN A 130 1.49 -12.26 9.90
N ALA A 131 1.38 -10.96 10.13
CA ALA A 131 0.32 -10.38 10.93
C ALA A 131 -1.07 -10.67 10.33
N SER A 132 -2.03 -10.95 11.18
CA SER A 132 -3.45 -10.98 10.80
C SER A 132 -3.92 -9.59 10.40
N VAL A 133 -4.78 -9.51 9.38
CA VAL A 133 -5.28 -8.25 8.83
C VAL A 133 -6.79 -8.24 8.87
N LEU A 134 -7.36 -7.15 9.36
CA LEU A 134 -8.80 -6.86 9.25
C LEU A 134 -9.01 -5.77 8.20
N LEU A 135 -9.83 -6.06 7.18
CA LEU A 135 -10.31 -5.11 6.18
C LEU A 135 -11.74 -4.68 6.54
N GLN A 136 -11.92 -3.42 6.88
CA GLN A 136 -13.23 -2.89 7.25
C GLN A 136 -13.71 -1.89 6.21
N GLY A 137 -14.99 -2.00 5.82
CA GLY A 137 -15.62 -1.11 4.84
C GLY A 137 -16.93 -1.66 4.32
N GLU A 138 -17.74 -0.81 3.71
CA GLU A 138 -19.02 -1.17 3.13
C GLU A 138 -18.92 -2.29 2.09
N SER A 139 -20.05 -2.93 1.80
CA SER A 139 -20.10 -3.96 0.75
C SER A 139 -19.75 -3.33 -0.61
N GLY A 140 -19.03 -4.06 -1.46
CA GLY A 140 -18.63 -3.57 -2.78
C GLY A 140 -17.40 -2.64 -2.81
N THR A 141 -16.78 -2.29 -1.68
CA THR A 141 -15.59 -1.42 -1.63
C THR A 141 -14.29 -2.07 -2.09
N GLY A 142 -14.32 -3.34 -2.53
CA GLY A 142 -13.14 -4.03 -3.05
C GLY A 142 -12.30 -4.75 -1.99
N LYS A 143 -12.83 -5.05 -0.80
CA LYS A 143 -12.12 -5.76 0.28
C LYS A 143 -11.46 -7.07 -0.20
N THR A 144 -12.16 -7.86 -1.00
CA THR A 144 -11.64 -9.11 -1.59
C THR A 144 -10.43 -8.85 -2.51
N HIS A 145 -10.46 -7.78 -3.31
CA HIS A 145 -9.31 -7.39 -4.15
C HIS A 145 -8.10 -7.03 -3.32
N ILE A 146 -8.30 -6.28 -2.25
CA ILE A 146 -7.22 -5.92 -1.31
C ILE A 146 -6.67 -7.16 -0.60
N ALA A 147 -7.51 -8.10 -0.17
CA ALA A 147 -7.07 -9.35 0.45
C ALA A 147 -6.18 -10.18 -0.51
N ARG A 148 -6.59 -10.31 -1.76
CA ARG A 148 -5.80 -10.99 -2.81
C ARG A 148 -4.50 -10.26 -3.10
N LEU A 149 -4.49 -8.91 -3.10
CA LEU A 149 -3.29 -8.11 -3.27
C LEU A 149 -2.30 -8.32 -2.11
N ILE A 150 -2.78 -8.31 -0.86
CA ILE A 150 -1.95 -8.61 0.33
C ILE A 150 -1.32 -10.00 0.21
N HIS A 151 -2.07 -11.00 -0.22
CA HIS A 151 -1.54 -12.34 -0.42
C HIS A 151 -0.47 -12.38 -1.51
N ARG A 152 -0.71 -11.80 -2.68
CA ARG A 152 0.25 -11.76 -3.80
C ARG A 152 1.57 -11.05 -3.46
N LEU A 153 1.51 -10.03 -2.60
CA LEU A 153 2.68 -9.28 -2.15
C LEU A 153 3.34 -9.89 -0.91
N SER A 154 2.79 -10.98 -0.39
CA SER A 154 3.29 -11.65 0.81
C SER A 154 4.40 -12.67 0.49
N ARG A 155 5.06 -13.16 1.54
CA ARG A 155 5.99 -14.30 1.44
C ARG A 155 5.30 -15.62 1.10
N ARG A 156 3.95 -15.65 1.06
CA ARG A 156 3.11 -16.81 0.76
C ARG A 156 2.41 -16.70 -0.61
N ALA A 157 2.91 -15.82 -1.50
CA ALA A 157 2.30 -15.54 -2.81
C ALA A 157 2.10 -16.79 -3.69
N ASP A 158 3.02 -17.77 -3.58
CA ASP A 158 2.99 -19.03 -4.33
C ASP A 158 2.26 -20.17 -3.58
N LYS A 159 1.65 -19.86 -2.42
CA LYS A 159 0.95 -20.81 -1.56
C LYS A 159 -0.56 -20.69 -1.74
N PRO A 160 -1.37 -21.63 -1.22
CA PRO A 160 -2.83 -21.57 -1.34
C PRO A 160 -3.41 -20.25 -0.78
N PHE A 161 -4.35 -19.67 -1.52
CA PHE A 161 -5.25 -18.62 -1.07
C PHE A 161 -6.65 -19.19 -1.00
N VAL A 162 -7.13 -19.45 0.22
CA VAL A 162 -8.46 -20.02 0.45
C VAL A 162 -9.40 -18.91 0.88
N GLU A 163 -10.45 -18.70 0.11
CA GLU A 163 -11.48 -17.69 0.34
C GLU A 163 -12.74 -18.33 0.90
N VAL A 164 -13.30 -17.75 1.93
CA VAL A 164 -14.53 -18.19 2.58
C VAL A 164 -15.41 -16.97 2.84
N ASN A 165 -16.60 -16.95 2.26
CA ASN A 165 -17.62 -15.97 2.63
C ASN A 165 -18.50 -16.57 3.74
N CYS A 166 -18.36 -16.03 4.96
CA CYS A 166 -19.07 -16.56 6.13
C CYS A 166 -20.58 -16.34 6.06
N ALA A 167 -21.04 -15.28 5.41
CA ALA A 167 -22.46 -15.00 5.21
C ALA A 167 -23.14 -15.96 4.22
N ALA A 168 -22.37 -16.56 3.31
CA ALA A 168 -22.91 -17.50 2.30
C ALA A 168 -23.08 -18.93 2.83
N ILE A 169 -22.55 -19.25 4.01
CA ILE A 169 -22.61 -20.59 4.59
C ILE A 169 -23.72 -20.66 5.63
N PRO A 170 -24.65 -21.63 5.53
CA PRO A 170 -25.65 -21.83 6.58
C PRO A 170 -25.00 -22.02 7.95
N THR A 171 -25.59 -21.40 9.00
CA THR A 171 -25.06 -21.42 10.38
C THR A 171 -24.83 -22.85 10.89
N SER A 172 -25.66 -23.82 10.48
CA SER A 172 -25.49 -25.23 10.86
C SER A 172 -24.32 -25.94 10.19
N LEU A 173 -23.75 -25.38 9.11
CA LEU A 173 -22.67 -25.98 8.35
C LEU A 173 -21.33 -25.24 8.50
N ILE A 174 -21.34 -24.00 9.00
CA ILE A 174 -20.16 -23.15 9.03
C ILE A 174 -19.02 -23.76 9.87
N GLU A 175 -19.35 -24.43 10.98
CA GLU A 175 -18.36 -25.11 11.81
C GLU A 175 -17.66 -26.23 11.03
N SER A 176 -18.44 -27.11 10.41
CA SER A 176 -17.93 -28.21 9.61
C SER A 176 -17.15 -27.75 8.36
N GLU A 177 -17.57 -26.65 7.73
CA GLU A 177 -16.84 -26.08 6.59
C GLU A 177 -15.50 -25.49 7.03
N LEU A 178 -15.46 -24.76 8.15
CA LEU A 178 -14.23 -24.12 8.62
C LEU A 178 -13.23 -25.12 9.21
N PHE A 179 -13.68 -25.96 10.14
CA PHE A 179 -12.81 -26.86 10.91
C PHE A 179 -12.71 -28.27 10.37
N GLY A 180 -13.64 -28.66 9.47
CA GLY A 180 -13.77 -30.03 8.99
C GLY A 180 -14.53 -30.91 9.96
N HIS A 181 -14.76 -32.18 9.60
CA HIS A 181 -15.41 -33.17 10.43
C HIS A 181 -14.89 -34.57 10.21
N VAL A 182 -15.03 -35.42 11.20
CA VAL A 182 -14.81 -36.86 11.08
C VAL A 182 -16.12 -37.58 10.74
N LYS A 183 -16.01 -38.76 10.18
CA LYS A 183 -17.15 -39.62 9.90
C LYS A 183 -17.98 -39.85 11.18
N GLY A 184 -19.30 -39.67 11.09
CA GLY A 184 -20.21 -39.85 12.21
C GLY A 184 -20.36 -38.65 13.15
N ALA A 185 -19.70 -37.53 12.89
CA ALA A 185 -19.76 -36.32 13.70
C ALA A 185 -21.19 -35.74 13.81
N PHE A 186 -22.02 -35.90 12.78
CA PHE A 186 -23.42 -35.48 12.76
C PHE A 186 -24.20 -36.32 11.73
N THR A 187 -25.53 -36.21 11.76
CA THR A 187 -26.39 -36.91 10.79
C THR A 187 -26.07 -36.49 9.35
N GLY A 188 -25.53 -37.41 8.54
CA GLY A 188 -25.06 -37.12 7.19
C GLY A 188 -23.54 -37.04 7.01
N ALA A 189 -22.76 -37.09 8.08
CA ALA A 189 -21.31 -37.17 8.02
C ALA A 189 -20.82 -38.58 7.62
N MET A 190 -20.95 -38.90 6.33
CA MET A 190 -20.65 -40.24 5.80
C MET A 190 -19.16 -40.54 5.70
N ARG A 191 -18.29 -39.53 5.70
CA ARG A 191 -16.81 -39.62 5.57
C ARG A 191 -16.15 -38.47 6.24
N ASP A 192 -14.84 -38.60 6.50
CA ASP A 192 -14.01 -37.47 6.95
C ASP A 192 -13.93 -36.41 5.85
N ARG A 193 -13.98 -35.14 6.25
CA ARG A 193 -13.83 -34.01 5.34
C ARG A 193 -12.92 -32.92 5.95
N PRO A 194 -11.82 -32.58 5.28
CA PRO A 194 -10.96 -31.50 5.75
C PRO A 194 -11.67 -30.16 5.69
N GLY A 195 -11.42 -29.29 6.67
CA GLY A 195 -11.96 -27.93 6.73
C GLY A 195 -11.11 -26.92 5.95
N ARG A 196 -11.61 -25.69 5.88
CA ARG A 196 -10.93 -24.57 5.19
C ARG A 196 -9.60 -24.21 5.84
N PHE A 197 -9.48 -24.33 7.17
CA PHE A 197 -8.21 -24.13 7.85
C PHE A 197 -7.14 -25.09 7.36
N GLN A 198 -7.47 -26.35 7.23
CA GLN A 198 -6.55 -27.37 6.72
C GLN A 198 -6.22 -27.15 5.24
N ALA A 199 -7.20 -26.78 4.42
CA ALA A 199 -6.99 -26.47 3.00
C ALA A 199 -6.07 -25.26 2.79
N ALA A 200 -6.04 -24.30 3.74
CA ALA A 200 -5.19 -23.11 3.68
C ALA A 200 -3.78 -23.35 4.27
N HIS A 201 -3.46 -24.57 4.70
CA HIS A 201 -2.16 -24.86 5.36
C HIS A 201 -0.97 -24.42 4.49
N GLY A 202 -0.02 -23.74 5.11
CA GLY A 202 1.14 -23.12 4.44
C GLY A 202 0.83 -21.81 3.72
N GLY A 203 -0.44 -21.45 3.54
CA GLY A 203 -0.91 -20.34 2.73
C GLY A 203 -1.62 -19.24 3.51
N THR A 204 -2.68 -18.69 2.91
CA THR A 204 -3.49 -17.61 3.44
C THR A 204 -4.96 -18.02 3.44
N LEU A 205 -5.65 -17.81 4.56
CA LEU A 205 -7.10 -17.92 4.67
C LEU A 205 -7.70 -16.52 4.69
N PHE A 206 -8.63 -16.26 3.79
CA PHE A 206 -9.42 -15.05 3.75
C PHE A 206 -10.85 -15.35 4.19
N LEU A 207 -11.26 -14.75 5.33
CA LEU A 207 -12.62 -14.84 5.87
C LEU A 207 -13.36 -13.54 5.58
N ASP A 208 -14.24 -13.57 4.60
CA ASP A 208 -15.12 -12.44 4.28
C ASP A 208 -16.36 -12.48 5.18
N GLU A 209 -16.85 -11.29 5.55
CA GLU A 209 -17.98 -11.08 6.47
C GLU A 209 -17.81 -11.84 7.79
N ILE A 210 -16.65 -11.63 8.45
CA ILE A 210 -16.29 -12.31 9.72
C ILE A 210 -17.31 -12.06 10.84
N ALA A 211 -18.03 -10.93 10.78
CA ALA A 211 -19.09 -10.56 11.72
C ALA A 211 -20.26 -11.57 11.74
N GLU A 212 -20.42 -12.37 10.70
CA GLU A 212 -21.49 -13.38 10.60
C GLU A 212 -21.13 -14.72 11.27
N ILE A 213 -19.93 -14.84 11.84
CA ILE A 213 -19.54 -16.04 12.59
C ILE A 213 -20.29 -16.11 13.91
N PRO A 214 -21.04 -17.20 14.18
CA PRO A 214 -21.77 -17.38 15.43
C PRO A 214 -20.87 -17.29 16.66
N MET A 215 -21.35 -16.67 17.73
CA MET A 215 -20.62 -16.43 18.97
C MET A 215 -19.93 -17.69 19.52
N HIS A 216 -20.59 -18.85 19.49
CA HIS A 216 -20.03 -20.11 20.00
C HIS A 216 -18.81 -20.62 19.19
N LEU A 217 -18.61 -20.13 17.93
CA LEU A 217 -17.46 -20.48 17.09
C LEU A 217 -16.31 -19.48 17.21
N GLN A 218 -16.55 -18.30 17.75
CA GLN A 218 -15.53 -17.25 17.86
C GLN A 218 -14.39 -17.68 18.80
N ALA A 219 -14.69 -18.40 19.87
CA ALA A 219 -13.66 -18.96 20.76
C ALA A 219 -12.78 -20.00 20.04
N LYS A 220 -13.37 -20.86 19.18
CA LYS A 220 -12.61 -21.81 18.36
C LYS A 220 -11.75 -21.10 17.33
N LEU A 221 -12.29 -20.05 16.71
CA LEU A 221 -11.53 -19.22 15.78
C LEU A 221 -10.35 -18.53 16.48
N LEU A 222 -10.55 -17.97 17.67
CA LEU A 222 -9.50 -17.35 18.45
C LEU A 222 -8.34 -18.32 18.73
N ARG A 223 -8.65 -19.58 19.08
CA ARG A 223 -7.65 -20.63 19.31
C ARG A 223 -6.81 -20.88 18.05
N VAL A 224 -7.45 -20.93 16.87
CA VAL A 224 -6.70 -21.06 15.60
C VAL A 224 -5.80 -19.86 15.33
N LEU A 225 -6.26 -18.64 15.65
CA LEU A 225 -5.48 -17.43 15.44
C LEU A 225 -4.26 -17.33 16.36
N GLN A 226 -4.41 -17.74 17.63
CA GLN A 226 -3.39 -17.63 18.66
C GLN A 226 -2.44 -18.84 18.67
N ASP A 227 -3.02 -20.05 18.79
CA ASP A 227 -2.28 -21.28 19.05
C ASP A 227 -1.94 -22.05 17.77
N LYS A 228 -2.56 -21.67 16.64
CA LYS A 228 -2.47 -22.40 15.37
C LYS A 228 -3.02 -23.82 15.46
N GLU A 229 -3.93 -24.05 16.37
CA GLU A 229 -4.57 -25.32 16.64
C GLU A 229 -6.07 -25.28 16.35
N PHE A 230 -6.60 -26.39 15.85
CA PHE A 230 -8.04 -26.58 15.62
C PHE A 230 -8.46 -28.03 15.87
N GLU A 231 -9.73 -28.22 16.12
CA GLU A 231 -10.33 -29.52 16.31
C GLU A 231 -11.45 -29.72 15.28
N PRO A 232 -11.36 -30.75 14.41
CA PRO A 232 -12.45 -31.12 13.55
C PRO A 232 -13.69 -31.52 14.35
N VAL A 233 -14.89 -31.28 13.80
CA VAL A 233 -16.15 -31.64 14.48
C VAL A 233 -16.21 -33.15 14.71
N GLY A 234 -16.45 -33.56 15.94
CA GLY A 234 -16.50 -34.97 16.37
C GLY A 234 -15.14 -35.64 16.52
N ALA A 235 -14.03 -34.92 16.41
CA ALA A 235 -12.70 -35.47 16.63
C ALA A 235 -12.18 -35.12 18.03
N ASP A 236 -11.48 -36.08 18.67
CA ASP A 236 -10.78 -35.86 19.92
C ASP A 236 -9.31 -35.42 19.70
N LYS A 237 -8.87 -35.33 18.45
CA LYS A 237 -7.51 -34.95 18.12
C LYS A 237 -7.42 -33.51 17.62
N THR A 238 -6.52 -32.75 18.26
CA THR A 238 -6.16 -31.41 17.81
C THR A 238 -5.25 -31.48 16.58
N GLY A 239 -5.60 -30.76 15.54
CA GLY A 239 -4.77 -30.51 14.36
C GLY A 239 -4.00 -29.20 14.51
N SER A 240 -2.83 -29.11 13.89
CA SER A 240 -2.05 -27.86 13.80
C SER A 240 -2.03 -27.33 12.39
N VAL A 241 -2.05 -26.01 12.23
CA VAL A 241 -2.08 -25.34 10.91
C VAL A 241 -1.21 -24.10 10.93
N ASP A 242 -0.32 -23.98 9.95
CA ASP A 242 0.42 -22.75 9.69
C ASP A 242 -0.29 -21.94 8.61
N ILE A 243 -1.03 -20.93 9.01
CA ILE A 243 -1.76 -20.04 8.09
C ILE A 243 -1.56 -18.57 8.45
N ARG A 244 -1.60 -17.73 7.42
CA ARG A 244 -1.87 -16.30 7.58
C ARG A 244 -3.37 -16.07 7.44
N VAL A 245 -3.95 -15.25 8.32
CA VAL A 245 -5.38 -14.93 8.27
C VAL A 245 -5.59 -13.48 7.85
N ILE A 246 -6.46 -13.28 6.87
CA ILE A 246 -7.00 -11.99 6.48
C ILE A 246 -8.51 -12.08 6.68
N THR A 247 -9.10 -11.08 7.32
CA THR A 247 -10.55 -11.02 7.56
C THR A 247 -11.13 -9.76 6.94
N ALA A 248 -12.42 -9.80 6.59
CA ALA A 248 -13.14 -8.62 6.15
C ALA A 248 -14.50 -8.53 6.85
N SER A 249 -14.98 -7.31 7.06
CA SER A 249 -16.29 -7.02 7.62
C SER A 249 -16.86 -5.73 7.06
N ASN A 250 -18.16 -5.71 6.82
CA ASN A 250 -18.95 -4.50 6.55
C ASN A 250 -19.47 -3.85 7.83
N ARG A 251 -19.40 -4.55 8.98
CA ARG A 251 -19.79 -4.06 10.31
C ARG A 251 -18.55 -3.67 11.12
N SER A 252 -18.71 -2.75 12.06
CA SER A 252 -17.67 -2.40 13.02
C SER A 252 -17.53 -3.50 14.07
N LEU A 253 -16.47 -4.32 13.99
CA LEU A 253 -16.23 -5.35 14.99
C LEU A 253 -16.02 -4.74 16.40
N ARG A 254 -15.47 -3.53 16.49
CA ARG A 254 -15.30 -2.83 17.77
C ARG A 254 -16.63 -2.52 18.43
N GLU A 255 -17.58 -1.99 17.68
CA GLU A 255 -18.93 -1.71 18.17
C GLU A 255 -19.66 -3.01 18.57
N MET A 256 -19.43 -4.09 17.81
CA MET A 256 -19.99 -5.42 18.15
C MET A 256 -19.41 -5.97 19.45
N VAL A 257 -18.10 -5.80 19.67
CA VAL A 257 -17.45 -6.17 20.95
C VAL A 257 -18.02 -5.36 22.10
N ASP A 258 -18.16 -4.04 21.93
CA ASP A 258 -18.75 -3.16 22.95
C ASP A 258 -20.21 -3.51 23.26
N ALA A 259 -20.95 -4.06 22.29
CA ALA A 259 -22.33 -4.54 22.44
C ALA A 259 -22.42 -6.00 22.94
N GLY A 260 -21.30 -6.73 23.04
CA GLY A 260 -21.27 -8.15 23.39
C GLY A 260 -21.77 -9.08 22.29
N GLU A 261 -21.73 -8.64 21.03
CA GLU A 261 -22.13 -9.43 19.84
C GLU A 261 -20.93 -10.11 19.15
N PHE A 262 -19.69 -9.77 19.58
CA PHE A 262 -18.46 -10.34 19.03
C PHE A 262 -17.39 -10.52 20.12
#